data_6640838467d509a47bec8421236d8639
#
_entry.id   6640838467d509a47bec8421236d8639
#
_cell.length_a   1.000
_cell.length_b   1.000
_cell.length_c   1.000
_cell.angle_alpha   90.00
_cell.angle_beta   90.00
_cell.angle_gamma   90.00
#
_symmetry.space_group_name_H-M   'P 1'
#
loop_
_entity.id
_entity.type
_entity.pdbx_description
1 polymer ?
#
loop_
_entity_poly.entity_id
_entity_poly.type
_entity_poly.pdbx_seq_one_letter_code
_entity_poly.pdbx_strand_id
1 'polypeptide(L)'
;MTASRRSFLLGTGATAAAAALVTPGSAAADNVVGGRPDPESRRFTLAVIPDTQYMFDLDRGDSAPLKATLQYLVDHQRSENIVFVSHLGDLVENARQSEIDDISARFEVLDRRRVGYSVLAGNHDVPDSRLDDQRGRTPYLDRFGPQRFRRSPTFRGASADGYNTFHVFRAGGREWLVLALDWRMSARGFAWARSVLEQHPALPVILTTHELAYDGGDGAAVMSDYGRRLWNELIKDNDQIFLTLNGHFWPPARATLRNAAGNDVHVHITNYQDRYYGGGAMIRLYHFDLDRGVVDVRTLSPWLLGKKALNPLERKEIELTGPADRFSVPIGFEQRFARFSPPVLPPAQPVRDVLVRGTVAYWRLGESLEDLSGNGNDLRQNGTVTASDDHHRFAPSHRSLYFGKQGHLSTVDSAPLNRETFERGYTIEAFLKLPAGFNHPWCGLFTKLAPGSAAGKTGDDPSEPIATLNVAGGGQLQWAVFPRNQAGISTNWGHEMDYETWWHIAVVNDGTHTTLYVDGSPLLRNPSTPARGISTAGDPWLVGAYAYNRVVEKSLHGWVGDLRVVNRALDRSEFMRSKAARTAGTD
;
A
#
# COMPACT_ATOMS: atom_id res chain seq x y z
N MET A 1 29.97 39.12 47.25
CA MET A 1 30.68 40.33 46.88
C MET A 1 30.42 40.61 45.43
N THR A 2 29.51 41.55 45.21
CA THR A 2 29.56 42.79 44.44
C THR A 2 29.80 42.58 42.94
N ALA A 3 28.79 42.68 42.13
CA ALA A 3 28.28 43.84 41.39
C ALA A 3 29.14 44.21 40.17
N SER A 4 28.58 44.35 38.99
CA SER A 4 28.08 45.63 38.47
C SER A 4 27.54 45.50 37.02
N ARG A 5 26.38 46.14 36.84
CA ARG A 5 25.71 46.48 35.58
C ARG A 5 26.55 47.44 34.72
N ARG A 6 26.40 47.39 33.40
CA ARG A 6 26.24 48.60 32.58
C ARG A 6 25.53 48.32 31.26
N SER A 7 24.40 49.02 31.14
CA SER A 7 23.61 49.22 29.91
C SER A 7 24.31 50.16 28.95
N PHE A 8 24.11 49.96 27.63
CA PHE A 8 24.16 51.06 26.66
C PHE A 8 23.03 50.92 25.65
N LEU A 9 22.24 51.95 25.57
CA LEU A 9 21.15 52.16 24.62
C LEU A 9 21.65 52.92 23.39
N LEU A 10 20.90 52.78 22.31
CA LEU A 10 20.63 53.67 21.18
C LEU A 10 21.23 53.29 19.83
N GLY A 11 20.32 53.15 18.87
CA GLY A 11 20.54 53.29 17.45
C GLY A 11 19.48 52.67 16.57
N THR A 12 18.41 53.41 16.34
CA THR A 12 17.27 53.16 15.45
C THR A 12 17.69 52.92 13.99
N GLY A 13 17.08 51.93 13.34
CA GLY A 13 17.15 51.71 11.89
C GLY A 13 16.18 50.62 11.47
N ALA A 14 14.91 50.99 11.31
CA ALA A 14 13.90 50.07 10.81
C ALA A 14 14.02 49.92 9.29
N THR A 15 14.40 48.75 8.83
CA THR A 15 14.07 48.25 7.46
C THR A 15 13.30 46.98 7.58
N ALA A 16 11.99 47.08 7.33
CA ALA A 16 11.08 45.95 7.25
C ALA A 16 11.41 45.13 5.99
N ALA A 17 12.13 44.04 6.16
CA ALA A 17 12.18 42.97 5.16
C ALA A 17 10.95 42.08 5.37
N ALA A 18 9.99 42.20 4.48
CA ALA A 18 8.86 41.25 4.41
C ALA A 18 9.41 39.88 4.04
N ALA A 19 9.55 39.01 5.05
CA ALA A 19 9.72 37.58 4.81
C ALA A 19 8.41 37.04 4.27
N ALA A 20 8.34 36.78 2.97
CA ALA A 20 7.29 35.99 2.37
C ALA A 20 7.38 34.58 2.98
N LEU A 21 6.47 34.26 3.86
CA LEU A 21 6.18 32.89 4.26
C LEU A 21 5.72 32.14 3.00
N VAL A 22 6.62 31.39 2.39
CA VAL A 22 6.26 30.35 1.43
C VAL A 22 5.59 29.25 2.25
N THR A 23 4.27 29.31 2.36
CA THR A 23 3.49 28.14 2.77
C THR A 23 3.82 27.03 1.76
N PRO A 24 4.15 25.80 2.21
CA PRO A 24 4.21 24.68 1.30
C PRO A 24 2.80 24.56 0.70
N GLY A 25 2.72 24.74 -0.61
CA GLY A 25 1.50 24.48 -1.34
C GLY A 25 1.10 23.05 -1.07
N SER A 26 0.05 22.86 -0.27
CA SER A 26 -0.73 21.64 -0.36
C SER A 26 -1.12 21.57 -1.85
N ALA A 27 -0.67 20.53 -2.54
CA ALA A 27 -1.28 20.18 -3.81
C ALA A 27 -2.78 20.10 -3.52
N ALA A 28 -3.53 21.10 -3.97
CA ALA A 28 -4.97 21.06 -3.95
C ALA A 28 -5.30 19.84 -4.82
N ALA A 29 -5.67 18.72 -4.19
CA ALA A 29 -6.34 17.65 -4.87
C ALA A 29 -7.52 18.34 -5.56
N ASP A 30 -7.55 18.31 -6.88
CA ASP A 30 -8.69 18.77 -7.63
C ASP A 30 -9.91 18.07 -7.05
N ASN A 31 -10.74 18.81 -6.32
CA ASN A 31 -12.02 18.36 -5.80
C ASN A 31 -12.97 18.16 -6.98
N VAL A 32 -12.74 17.13 -7.77
CA VAL A 32 -13.71 16.63 -8.74
C VAL A 32 -14.73 15.82 -7.97
N VAL A 33 -15.74 16.52 -7.45
CA VAL A 33 -16.89 15.92 -6.79
C VAL A 33 -17.51 14.89 -7.74
N GLY A 34 -17.51 13.59 -7.37
CA GLY A 34 -18.28 12.55 -8.03
C GLY A 34 -17.64 11.84 -9.23
N GLY A 35 -16.39 11.39 -9.12
CA GLY A 35 -15.77 10.44 -10.06
C GLY A 35 -15.91 8.97 -9.62
N ARG A 36 -15.64 8.02 -10.54
CA ARG A 36 -15.55 6.59 -10.18
C ARG A 36 -14.25 6.29 -9.43
N PRO A 37 -14.23 5.28 -8.54
CA PRO A 37 -13.00 4.81 -7.93
C PRO A 37 -12.07 4.21 -8.99
N ASP A 38 -10.78 4.23 -8.69
CA ASP A 38 -9.75 3.58 -9.51
C ASP A 38 -9.55 2.13 -9.02
N PRO A 39 -9.95 1.12 -9.80
CA PRO A 39 -9.82 -0.29 -9.41
C PRO A 39 -8.39 -0.81 -9.45
N GLU A 40 -7.48 -0.10 -10.09
CA GLU A 40 -6.08 -0.52 -10.20
C GLU A 40 -5.20 0.14 -9.13
N SER A 41 -5.70 1.19 -8.46
CA SER A 41 -4.98 1.81 -7.35
C SER A 41 -4.73 0.81 -6.23
N ARG A 42 -3.49 0.72 -5.77
CA ARG A 42 -3.09 -0.16 -4.66
C ARG A 42 -3.53 0.39 -3.29
N ARG A 43 -4.16 1.57 -3.29
CA ARG A 43 -4.82 2.16 -2.13
C ARG A 43 -6.29 2.34 -2.44
N PHE A 44 -7.13 1.72 -1.61
CA PHE A 44 -8.58 1.78 -1.77
C PHE A 44 -9.27 1.71 -0.42
N THR A 45 -10.55 2.07 -0.40
CA THR A 45 -11.34 2.16 0.83
C THR A 45 -12.58 1.28 0.75
N LEU A 46 -12.79 0.47 1.78
CA LEU A 46 -14.06 -0.15 2.13
C LEU A 46 -14.74 0.73 3.19
N ALA A 47 -15.95 1.20 2.92
CA ALA A 47 -16.74 1.93 3.90
C ALA A 47 -17.74 0.99 4.59
N VAL A 48 -17.85 1.11 5.90
CA VAL A 48 -18.76 0.29 6.72
C VAL A 48 -19.73 1.19 7.45
N ILE A 49 -21.02 0.95 7.26
CA ILE A 49 -22.12 1.60 7.96
C ILE A 49 -22.64 0.59 8.99
N PRO A 50 -22.50 0.86 10.28
CA PRO A 50 -23.07 0.01 11.32
C PRO A 50 -24.56 0.28 11.51
N ASP A 51 -25.13 -0.26 12.57
CA ASP A 51 -26.51 -0.15 13.00
C ASP A 51 -27.04 1.28 12.92
N THR A 52 -28.16 1.48 12.24
CA THR A 52 -28.82 2.77 11.99
C THR A 52 -30.22 2.86 12.57
N GLN A 53 -30.65 1.83 13.29
CA GLN A 53 -32.03 1.60 13.70
C GLN A 53 -32.68 2.79 14.39
N TYR A 54 -32.01 3.47 15.31
CA TYR A 54 -32.57 4.62 16.04
C TYR A 54 -32.81 5.86 15.15
N MET A 55 -32.25 5.90 13.94
CA MET A 55 -32.54 6.95 12.95
C MET A 55 -33.80 6.65 12.15
N PHE A 56 -34.27 5.40 12.18
CA PHE A 56 -35.43 4.90 11.44
C PHE A 56 -36.45 4.24 12.38
N ASP A 57 -36.70 4.88 13.52
CA ASP A 57 -37.76 4.56 14.43
C ASP A 57 -38.95 5.49 14.15
N LEU A 58 -40.11 4.92 13.82
CA LEU A 58 -41.33 5.67 13.46
C LEU A 58 -41.74 6.68 14.53
N ASP A 59 -41.44 6.40 15.77
CA ASP A 59 -41.88 7.23 16.88
C ASP A 59 -40.98 8.47 17.10
N ARG A 60 -39.67 8.36 16.75
CA ARG A 60 -38.68 9.41 17.04
C ARG A 60 -37.51 9.50 16.06
N GLY A 61 -37.54 8.75 14.95
CA GLY A 61 -36.43 8.69 14.02
C GLY A 61 -36.11 10.02 13.30
N ASP A 62 -34.87 10.21 12.96
CA ASP A 62 -34.37 11.27 12.07
C ASP A 62 -33.35 10.70 11.10
N SER A 63 -33.75 10.56 9.85
CA SER A 63 -32.93 10.00 8.79
C SER A 63 -31.91 10.97 8.18
N ALA A 64 -31.88 12.23 8.62
CA ALA A 64 -30.98 13.25 8.09
C ALA A 64 -29.48 12.89 8.26
N PRO A 65 -29.03 12.30 9.39
CA PRO A 65 -27.65 11.90 9.54
C PRO A 65 -27.23 10.87 8.49
N LEU A 66 -28.01 9.80 8.27
CA LEU A 66 -27.68 8.78 7.26
C LEU A 66 -27.69 9.36 5.85
N LYS A 67 -28.65 10.25 5.54
CA LYS A 67 -28.67 10.94 4.24
C LYS A 67 -27.37 11.70 3.99
N ALA A 68 -26.87 12.42 4.98
CA ALA A 68 -25.60 13.17 4.89
C ALA A 68 -24.41 12.21 4.70
N THR A 69 -24.39 11.10 5.43
CA THR A 69 -23.35 10.08 5.34
C THR A 69 -23.32 9.41 3.96
N LEU A 70 -24.47 9.01 3.42
CA LEU A 70 -24.53 8.40 2.08
C LEU A 70 -24.11 9.39 1.00
N GLN A 71 -24.46 10.68 1.16
CA GLN A 71 -24.01 11.73 0.24
C GLN A 71 -22.49 11.92 0.32
N TYR A 72 -21.91 11.93 1.55
CA TYR A 72 -20.47 11.99 1.75
C TYR A 72 -19.74 10.85 1.02
N LEU A 73 -20.22 9.61 1.16
CA LEU A 73 -19.62 8.45 0.51
C LEU A 73 -19.60 8.59 -1.02
N VAL A 74 -20.67 9.13 -1.60
CA VAL A 74 -20.75 9.39 -3.04
C VAL A 74 -19.82 10.51 -3.48
N ASP A 75 -19.78 11.61 -2.72
CA ASP A 75 -18.99 12.79 -3.06
C ASP A 75 -17.49 12.52 -2.95
N HIS A 76 -17.10 11.62 -2.03
CA HIS A 76 -15.70 11.24 -1.79
C HIS A 76 -15.30 9.92 -2.44
N GLN A 77 -16.16 9.33 -3.29
CA GLN A 77 -15.90 8.03 -3.90
C GLN A 77 -14.57 7.98 -4.64
N ARG A 78 -14.20 9.06 -5.36
CA ARG A 78 -12.93 9.14 -6.08
C ARG A 78 -11.76 9.56 -5.17
N SER A 79 -11.93 10.60 -4.37
CA SER A 79 -10.84 11.14 -3.54
C SER A 79 -10.36 10.17 -2.46
N GLU A 80 -11.26 9.39 -1.87
CA GLU A 80 -10.96 8.34 -0.89
C GLU A 80 -10.85 6.95 -1.53
N ASN A 81 -11.00 6.85 -2.84
CA ASN A 81 -11.06 5.59 -3.60
C ASN A 81 -11.99 4.55 -2.96
N ILE A 82 -13.25 4.96 -2.67
CA ILE A 82 -14.24 4.08 -2.04
C ILE A 82 -14.76 3.09 -3.08
N VAL A 83 -14.35 1.83 -2.98
CA VAL A 83 -14.66 0.77 -3.94
C VAL A 83 -15.90 -0.03 -3.57
N PHE A 84 -16.25 -0.08 -2.28
CA PHE A 84 -17.40 -0.82 -1.77
C PHE A 84 -17.92 -0.24 -0.44
N VAL A 85 -19.22 -0.40 -0.19
CA VAL A 85 -19.89 0.00 1.05
C VAL A 85 -20.63 -1.21 1.63
N SER A 86 -20.47 -1.49 2.93
CA SER A 86 -21.20 -2.55 3.64
C SER A 86 -22.04 -1.97 4.76
N HIS A 87 -23.32 -2.34 4.84
CA HIS A 87 -24.17 -2.09 6.01
C HIS A 87 -24.29 -3.38 6.82
N LEU A 88 -24.14 -3.30 8.13
CA LEU A 88 -24.01 -4.47 9.00
C LEU A 88 -25.31 -4.95 9.66
N GLY A 89 -26.47 -4.51 9.16
CA GLY A 89 -27.76 -4.87 9.73
C GLY A 89 -28.29 -3.86 10.75
N ASP A 90 -29.45 -4.15 11.31
CA ASP A 90 -30.24 -3.23 12.14
C ASP A 90 -30.42 -1.87 11.46
N LEU A 91 -31.00 -1.93 10.27
CA LEU A 91 -31.30 -0.76 9.45
C LEU A 91 -32.34 0.12 10.13
N VAL A 92 -33.36 -0.53 10.72
CA VAL A 92 -34.56 0.07 11.32
C VAL A 92 -34.85 -0.54 12.69
N GLU A 93 -35.69 0.14 13.50
CA GLU A 93 -35.98 -0.30 14.87
C GLU A 93 -37.04 -1.40 14.95
N ASN A 94 -38.09 -1.37 14.14
CA ASN A 94 -39.28 -2.20 14.36
C ASN A 94 -39.67 -3.11 13.18
N ALA A 95 -38.83 -3.29 12.17
CA ALA A 95 -39.14 -4.05 10.95
C ALA A 95 -40.43 -3.62 10.23
N ARG A 96 -40.91 -2.38 10.45
CA ARG A 96 -42.14 -1.89 9.82
C ARG A 96 -41.89 -1.53 8.35
N GLN A 97 -42.87 -1.77 7.50
CA GLN A 97 -42.75 -1.45 6.07
C GLN A 97 -42.36 0.02 5.83
N SER A 98 -42.95 0.97 6.57
CA SER A 98 -42.67 2.40 6.43
C SER A 98 -41.25 2.79 6.83
N GLU A 99 -40.68 2.16 7.84
CA GLU A 99 -39.27 2.37 8.25
C GLU A 99 -38.33 1.83 7.19
N ILE A 100 -38.58 0.61 6.71
CA ILE A 100 -37.81 -0.01 5.63
C ILE A 100 -37.93 0.79 4.32
N ASP A 101 -39.09 1.34 4.02
CA ASP A 101 -39.30 2.21 2.85
C ASP A 101 -38.49 3.50 2.96
N ASP A 102 -38.44 4.14 4.14
CA ASP A 102 -37.67 5.38 4.35
C ASP A 102 -36.16 5.14 4.19
N ILE A 103 -35.59 4.16 4.87
CA ILE A 103 -34.17 3.86 4.72
C ILE A 103 -33.83 3.42 3.28
N SER A 104 -34.69 2.62 2.65
CA SER A 104 -34.52 2.21 1.26
C SER A 104 -34.42 3.40 0.32
N ALA A 105 -35.25 4.44 0.52
CA ALA A 105 -35.20 5.68 -0.25
C ALA A 105 -33.87 6.46 -0.06
N ARG A 106 -33.25 6.40 1.15
CA ARG A 106 -31.93 7.01 1.36
C ARG A 106 -30.86 6.30 0.54
N PHE A 107 -30.87 4.98 0.49
CA PHE A 107 -29.91 4.18 -0.28
C PHE A 107 -30.00 4.36 -1.81
N GLU A 108 -31.09 4.90 -2.35
CA GLU A 108 -31.20 5.18 -3.80
C GLU A 108 -30.05 6.04 -4.36
N VAL A 109 -29.39 6.88 -3.55
CA VAL A 109 -28.26 7.66 -4.01
C VAL A 109 -27.10 6.76 -4.44
N LEU A 110 -26.86 5.65 -3.73
CA LEU A 110 -25.87 4.66 -4.12
C LEU A 110 -26.27 3.92 -5.40
N ASP A 111 -27.56 3.57 -5.53
CA ASP A 111 -28.09 2.91 -6.75
C ASP A 111 -27.91 3.81 -7.98
N ARG A 112 -28.33 5.07 -7.88
CA ARG A 112 -28.22 6.05 -8.99
C ARG A 112 -26.76 6.29 -9.40
N ARG A 113 -25.84 6.28 -8.46
CA ARG A 113 -24.40 6.47 -8.71
C ARG A 113 -23.67 5.17 -9.06
N ARG A 114 -24.38 4.02 -9.00
CA ARG A 114 -23.84 2.68 -9.26
C ARG A 114 -22.65 2.34 -8.34
N VAL A 115 -22.74 2.76 -7.08
CA VAL A 115 -21.78 2.37 -6.05
C VAL A 115 -22.02 0.89 -5.72
N GLY A 116 -20.95 0.10 -5.62
CA GLY A 116 -21.06 -1.28 -5.12
C GLY A 116 -21.33 -1.27 -3.62
N TYR A 117 -22.39 -1.96 -3.19
CA TYR A 117 -22.68 -2.07 -1.77
C TYR A 117 -23.43 -3.36 -1.42
N SER A 118 -23.35 -3.77 -0.15
CA SER A 118 -24.13 -4.82 0.47
C SER A 118 -24.93 -4.31 1.65
N VAL A 119 -26.06 -4.95 1.88
CA VAL A 119 -26.89 -4.79 3.09
C VAL A 119 -27.26 -6.20 3.56
N LEU A 120 -27.23 -6.42 4.85
CA LEU A 120 -27.69 -7.65 5.48
C LEU A 120 -28.75 -7.33 6.54
N ALA A 121 -29.58 -8.29 6.91
CA ALA A 121 -30.59 -8.08 7.94
C ALA A 121 -29.99 -8.26 9.34
N GLY A 122 -30.33 -7.36 10.26
CA GLY A 122 -30.16 -7.55 11.69
C GLY A 122 -31.44 -8.07 12.37
N ASN A 123 -31.41 -8.18 13.68
CA ASN A 123 -32.56 -8.69 14.44
C ASN A 123 -33.74 -7.71 14.49
N HIS A 124 -33.51 -6.41 14.34
CA HIS A 124 -34.54 -5.38 14.26
C HIS A 124 -35.16 -5.22 12.87
N ASP A 125 -34.54 -5.77 11.82
CA ASP A 125 -35.03 -5.68 10.43
C ASP A 125 -36.08 -6.70 10.07
N VAL A 126 -36.32 -7.68 10.94
CA VAL A 126 -37.21 -8.81 10.69
C VAL A 126 -38.28 -8.94 11.76
N PRO A 127 -39.54 -9.32 11.39
CA PRO A 127 -40.67 -9.37 12.33
C PRO A 127 -40.47 -10.37 13.48
N ASP A 128 -39.72 -11.43 13.27
CA ASP A 128 -39.39 -12.43 14.28
C ASP A 128 -37.91 -12.80 14.20
N SER A 129 -37.11 -12.20 15.08
CA SER A 129 -35.65 -12.38 15.16
C SER A 129 -35.23 -13.77 15.69
N ARG A 130 -36.17 -14.58 16.21
CA ARG A 130 -35.88 -15.95 16.66
C ARG A 130 -35.74 -16.92 15.48
N LEU A 131 -36.32 -16.57 14.32
CA LEU A 131 -36.23 -17.36 13.11
C LEU A 131 -34.93 -17.15 12.38
N ASP A 132 -34.45 -18.19 11.72
CA ASP A 132 -33.30 -18.12 10.80
C ASP A 132 -33.70 -17.56 9.43
N ASP A 133 -32.77 -17.61 8.45
CA ASP A 133 -32.97 -17.11 7.08
C ASP A 133 -34.14 -17.79 6.31
N GLN A 134 -34.80 -18.78 6.89
CA GLN A 134 -35.99 -19.45 6.30
C GLN A 134 -37.31 -18.79 6.71
N ARG A 135 -37.30 -17.55 7.18
CA ARG A 135 -38.51 -16.83 7.68
C ARG A 135 -39.48 -16.35 6.60
N GLY A 136 -39.15 -16.58 5.31
CA GLY A 136 -39.98 -16.18 4.19
C GLY A 136 -39.90 -14.69 3.85
N ARG A 137 -40.91 -14.16 3.17
CA ARG A 137 -40.95 -12.77 2.72
C ARG A 137 -41.18 -11.82 3.90
N THR A 138 -40.39 -10.74 3.94
CA THR A 138 -40.47 -9.69 4.95
C THR A 138 -40.36 -8.31 4.29
N PRO A 139 -40.73 -7.21 4.98
CA PRO A 139 -40.47 -5.85 4.49
C PRO A 139 -39.01 -5.62 4.06
N TYR A 140 -38.05 -6.21 4.80
CA TYR A 140 -36.63 -6.16 4.44
C TYR A 140 -36.37 -6.71 3.04
N LEU A 141 -36.82 -7.94 2.74
CA LEU A 141 -36.62 -8.56 1.42
C LEU A 141 -37.34 -7.80 0.29
N ASP A 142 -38.45 -7.13 0.58
CA ASP A 142 -39.16 -6.32 -0.42
C ASP A 142 -38.34 -5.15 -0.91
N ARG A 143 -37.42 -4.61 -0.08
CA ARG A 143 -36.61 -3.44 -0.41
C ARG A 143 -35.12 -3.73 -0.57
N PHE A 144 -34.58 -4.65 0.22
CA PHE A 144 -33.16 -5.00 0.23
C PHE A 144 -32.87 -6.45 -0.22
N GLY A 145 -33.89 -7.14 -0.73
CA GLY A 145 -33.70 -8.44 -1.35
C GLY A 145 -32.90 -8.40 -2.66
N PRO A 146 -32.55 -9.56 -3.23
CA PRO A 146 -31.68 -9.69 -4.41
C PRO A 146 -32.11 -8.88 -5.63
N GLN A 147 -33.41 -8.58 -5.75
CA GLN A 147 -33.95 -7.78 -6.87
C GLN A 147 -33.36 -6.37 -6.94
N ARG A 148 -33.13 -5.75 -5.76
CA ARG A 148 -32.50 -4.42 -5.67
C ARG A 148 -31.11 -4.41 -6.28
N PHE A 149 -30.34 -5.46 -6.02
CA PHE A 149 -28.93 -5.53 -6.40
C PHE A 149 -28.67 -6.00 -7.83
N ARG A 150 -29.68 -6.40 -8.59
CA ARG A 150 -29.51 -6.90 -9.97
C ARG A 150 -28.74 -5.97 -10.90
N ARG A 151 -28.80 -4.64 -10.67
CA ARG A 151 -28.10 -3.64 -11.44
C ARG A 151 -26.80 -3.16 -10.80
N SER A 152 -26.49 -3.67 -9.60
CA SER A 152 -25.23 -3.34 -8.93
C SER A 152 -24.05 -3.92 -9.71
N PRO A 153 -22.95 -3.17 -9.89
CA PRO A 153 -21.77 -3.66 -10.59
C PRO A 153 -21.08 -4.81 -9.85
N THR A 154 -21.32 -4.94 -8.55
CA THR A 154 -20.62 -5.89 -7.68
C THR A 154 -21.42 -7.13 -7.30
N PHE A 155 -22.75 -7.09 -7.37
CA PHE A 155 -23.61 -8.21 -7.00
C PHE A 155 -23.36 -9.43 -7.89
N ARG A 156 -23.21 -10.62 -7.28
CA ARG A 156 -22.96 -11.88 -7.98
C ARG A 156 -23.98 -12.96 -7.66
N GLY A 157 -24.65 -12.90 -6.52
CA GLY A 157 -25.67 -13.88 -6.19
C GLY A 157 -26.22 -13.77 -4.77
N ALA A 158 -27.23 -14.56 -4.50
CA ALA A 158 -27.89 -14.67 -3.21
C ALA A 158 -28.30 -16.11 -2.92
N SER A 159 -28.52 -16.43 -1.63
CA SER A 159 -29.18 -17.67 -1.21
C SER A 159 -30.64 -17.73 -1.72
N ALA A 160 -31.20 -18.90 -1.78
CA ALA A 160 -32.54 -19.11 -2.32
C ALA A 160 -33.63 -18.35 -1.54
N ASP A 161 -33.44 -18.15 -0.24
CA ASP A 161 -34.29 -17.35 0.63
C ASP A 161 -34.12 -15.83 0.44
N GLY A 162 -32.99 -15.40 -0.13
CA GLY A 162 -32.68 -14.01 -0.47
C GLY A 162 -32.02 -13.20 0.65
N TYR A 163 -31.77 -13.77 1.82
CA TYR A 163 -31.20 -13.06 2.97
C TYR A 163 -29.67 -12.99 2.94
N ASN A 164 -29.01 -13.99 2.35
CA ASN A 164 -27.56 -14.04 2.23
C ASN A 164 -27.15 -13.63 0.81
N THR A 165 -26.18 -12.75 0.69
CA THR A 165 -25.71 -12.26 -0.62
C THR A 165 -24.19 -12.30 -0.71
N PHE A 166 -23.66 -12.35 -1.94
CA PHE A 166 -22.25 -12.12 -2.15
C PHE A 166 -22.00 -11.14 -3.30
N HIS A 167 -20.94 -10.38 -3.14
CA HIS A 167 -20.51 -9.33 -4.06
C HIS A 167 -19.05 -9.51 -4.39
N VAL A 168 -18.66 -9.14 -5.60
CA VAL A 168 -17.25 -9.11 -6.01
C VAL A 168 -16.95 -7.72 -6.54
N PHE A 169 -15.94 -7.07 -5.99
CA PHE A 169 -15.42 -5.80 -6.47
C PHE A 169 -13.95 -5.94 -6.86
N ARG A 170 -13.49 -5.08 -7.77
CA ARG A 170 -12.09 -5.02 -8.20
C ARG A 170 -11.40 -3.84 -7.53
N ALA A 171 -10.25 -4.10 -6.91
CA ALA A 171 -9.39 -3.08 -6.32
C ALA A 171 -7.95 -3.59 -6.18
N GLY A 172 -6.97 -2.71 -6.34
CA GLY A 172 -5.56 -3.07 -6.25
C GLY A 172 -5.12 -4.12 -7.26
N GLY A 173 -5.71 -4.10 -8.46
CA GLY A 173 -5.40 -5.06 -9.52
C GLY A 173 -5.98 -6.46 -9.32
N ARG A 174 -6.79 -6.72 -8.28
CA ARG A 174 -7.41 -8.03 -8.00
C ARG A 174 -8.89 -7.91 -7.65
N GLU A 175 -9.58 -9.05 -7.66
CA GLU A 175 -10.95 -9.15 -7.20
C GLU A 175 -10.99 -9.53 -5.72
N TRP A 176 -12.00 -9.01 -5.02
CA TRP A 176 -12.30 -9.22 -3.60
C TRP A 176 -13.74 -9.65 -3.46
N LEU A 177 -14.01 -10.61 -2.60
CA LEU A 177 -15.36 -11.09 -2.32
C LEU A 177 -15.84 -10.55 -0.97
N VAL A 178 -17.03 -9.94 -0.96
CA VAL A 178 -17.78 -9.64 0.26
C VAL A 178 -18.89 -10.67 0.38
N LEU A 179 -18.87 -11.42 1.47
CA LEU A 179 -19.90 -12.39 1.83
C LEU A 179 -20.77 -11.78 2.92
N ALA A 180 -21.97 -11.34 2.57
CA ALA A 180 -22.92 -10.67 3.48
C ALA A 180 -23.97 -11.66 3.95
N LEU A 181 -23.90 -12.01 5.23
CA LEU A 181 -24.67 -13.09 5.85
C LEU A 181 -25.74 -12.54 6.79
N ASP A 182 -26.89 -13.17 6.76
CA ASP A 182 -28.06 -12.84 7.58
C ASP A 182 -27.77 -12.89 9.09
N TRP A 183 -28.66 -12.28 9.86
CA TRP A 183 -28.70 -12.30 11.32
C TRP A 183 -28.57 -13.72 11.91
N ARG A 184 -29.30 -14.68 11.34
CA ARG A 184 -29.28 -16.10 11.74
C ARG A 184 -29.37 -16.99 10.52
N MET A 185 -28.29 -17.65 10.16
CA MET A 185 -28.30 -18.61 9.07
C MET A 185 -28.82 -19.98 9.51
N SER A 186 -29.68 -20.56 8.68
CA SER A 186 -30.04 -21.99 8.72
C SER A 186 -28.90 -22.87 8.20
N ALA A 187 -29.04 -24.18 8.33
CA ALA A 187 -28.12 -25.13 7.69
C ALA A 187 -28.04 -24.96 6.16
N ARG A 188 -29.11 -24.47 5.51
CA ARG A 188 -29.11 -24.12 4.07
C ARG A 188 -28.27 -22.88 3.80
N GLY A 189 -28.36 -21.85 4.65
CA GLY A 189 -27.54 -20.66 4.55
C GLY A 189 -26.06 -20.99 4.68
N PHE A 190 -25.67 -21.82 5.65
CA PHE A 190 -24.29 -22.30 5.80
C PHE A 190 -23.81 -23.10 4.58
N ALA A 191 -24.66 -24.01 4.05
CA ALA A 191 -24.31 -24.79 2.86
C ALA A 191 -24.12 -23.88 1.63
N TRP A 192 -24.98 -22.88 1.47
CA TRP A 192 -24.85 -21.89 0.41
C TRP A 192 -23.56 -21.07 0.56
N ALA A 193 -23.26 -20.56 1.76
CA ALA A 193 -22.06 -19.79 2.00
C ALA A 193 -20.79 -20.59 1.67
N ARG A 194 -20.72 -21.87 2.08
CA ARG A 194 -19.63 -22.78 1.70
C ARG A 194 -19.54 -22.94 0.19
N SER A 195 -20.66 -23.14 -0.50
CA SER A 195 -20.65 -23.30 -1.96
C SER A 195 -20.13 -22.05 -2.69
N VAL A 196 -20.40 -20.85 -2.16
CA VAL A 196 -19.85 -19.60 -2.71
C VAL A 196 -18.32 -19.57 -2.57
N LEU A 197 -17.79 -19.93 -1.40
CA LEU A 197 -16.35 -19.98 -1.15
C LEU A 197 -15.65 -21.01 -2.05
N GLU A 198 -16.26 -22.19 -2.22
CA GLU A 198 -15.75 -23.26 -3.08
C GLU A 198 -15.74 -22.87 -4.57
N GLN A 199 -16.74 -22.10 -5.02
CA GLN A 199 -16.83 -21.60 -6.40
C GLN A 199 -15.85 -20.45 -6.69
N HIS A 200 -15.36 -19.77 -5.66
CA HIS A 200 -14.45 -18.63 -5.77
C HIS A 200 -13.14 -18.83 -4.97
N PRO A 201 -12.42 -19.95 -5.17
CA PRO A 201 -11.31 -20.35 -4.29
C PRO A 201 -10.11 -19.39 -4.29
N ALA A 202 -10.00 -18.53 -5.30
CA ALA A 202 -8.90 -17.59 -5.46
C ALA A 202 -9.17 -16.16 -4.95
N LEU A 203 -10.36 -15.89 -4.39
CA LEU A 203 -10.71 -14.55 -3.95
C LEU A 203 -10.50 -14.36 -2.44
N PRO A 204 -9.78 -13.29 -2.00
CA PRO A 204 -9.79 -12.88 -0.61
C PRO A 204 -11.21 -12.46 -0.18
N VAL A 205 -11.62 -12.91 1.01
CA VAL A 205 -13.00 -12.78 1.49
C VAL A 205 -13.07 -11.88 2.72
N ILE A 206 -13.92 -10.86 2.63
CA ILE A 206 -14.41 -10.07 3.74
C ILE A 206 -15.80 -10.58 4.08
N LEU A 207 -15.96 -11.17 5.27
CA LEU A 207 -17.24 -11.66 5.74
C LEU A 207 -17.93 -10.58 6.59
N THR A 208 -19.16 -10.25 6.25
CA THR A 208 -20.01 -9.36 7.03
C THR A 208 -21.22 -10.09 7.54
N THR A 209 -21.59 -9.87 8.79
CA THR A 209 -22.80 -10.43 9.43
C THR A 209 -23.27 -9.48 10.52
N HIS A 210 -24.49 -9.63 11.01
CA HIS A 210 -24.95 -8.75 12.08
C HIS A 210 -24.36 -9.16 13.43
N GLU A 211 -24.36 -10.45 13.78
CA GLU A 211 -23.78 -10.97 15.02
C GLU A 211 -22.62 -11.93 14.76
N LEU A 212 -21.47 -11.67 15.39
CA LEU A 212 -20.34 -12.59 15.45
C LEU A 212 -19.64 -12.53 16.80
N ALA A 213 -19.29 -11.33 17.26
CA ALA A 213 -18.53 -11.11 18.47
C ALA A 213 -19.09 -9.88 19.23
N TYR A 214 -18.77 -9.81 20.52
CA TYR A 214 -19.08 -8.69 21.42
C TYR A 214 -17.82 -8.25 22.16
N ASP A 215 -17.86 -7.08 22.82
CA ASP A 215 -16.76 -6.63 23.67
C ASP A 215 -16.69 -7.47 24.95
N GLY A 216 -15.61 -8.20 25.13
CA GLY A 216 -15.34 -8.99 26.34
C GLY A 216 -14.73 -8.18 27.47
N GLY A 217 -14.51 -6.87 27.28
CA GLY A 217 -13.84 -5.93 28.15
C GLY A 217 -12.56 -5.37 27.49
N ASP A 218 -12.26 -4.13 27.79
CA ASP A 218 -11.05 -3.42 27.32
C ASP A 218 -10.88 -3.38 25.77
N GLY A 219 -12.00 -3.46 25.01
CA GLY A 219 -11.96 -3.45 23.55
C GLY A 219 -11.49 -4.77 22.92
N ALA A 220 -11.43 -5.86 23.68
CA ALA A 220 -11.12 -7.20 23.19
C ALA A 220 -12.40 -7.92 22.72
N ALA A 221 -12.49 -8.28 21.44
CA ALA A 221 -13.63 -8.99 20.91
C ALA A 221 -13.63 -10.47 21.33
N VAL A 222 -14.79 -10.96 21.79
CA VAL A 222 -15.05 -12.34 22.18
C VAL A 222 -16.23 -12.86 21.35
N MET A 223 -16.14 -14.08 20.82
CA MET A 223 -17.20 -14.70 20.02
C MET A 223 -18.47 -14.91 20.84
N SER A 224 -19.63 -14.50 20.32
CA SER A 224 -20.94 -14.87 20.82
C SER A 224 -21.19 -16.38 20.61
N ASP A 225 -22.30 -16.93 21.14
CA ASP A 225 -22.65 -18.33 20.89
C ASP A 225 -22.87 -18.61 19.41
N TYR A 226 -23.58 -17.72 18.72
CA TYR A 226 -23.75 -17.81 17.27
C TYR A 226 -22.43 -17.59 16.53
N GLY A 227 -21.62 -16.65 16.99
CA GLY A 227 -20.30 -16.39 16.43
C GLY A 227 -19.37 -17.61 16.53
N ARG A 228 -19.40 -18.35 17.66
CA ARG A 228 -18.66 -19.61 17.78
C ARG A 228 -19.12 -20.66 16.78
N ARG A 229 -20.42 -20.75 16.53
CA ARG A 229 -20.97 -21.61 15.50
C ARG A 229 -20.48 -21.20 14.10
N LEU A 230 -20.60 -19.91 13.76
CA LEU A 230 -20.15 -19.38 12.46
C LEU A 230 -18.65 -19.57 12.25
N TRP A 231 -17.85 -19.35 13.31
CA TRP A 231 -16.43 -19.64 13.30
C TRP A 231 -16.11 -21.10 12.98
N ASN A 232 -16.74 -22.03 13.71
CA ASN A 232 -16.45 -23.45 13.58
C ASN A 232 -16.98 -24.07 12.29
N GLU A 233 -18.15 -23.63 11.81
CA GLU A 233 -18.80 -24.22 10.64
C GLU A 233 -18.40 -23.56 9.30
N LEU A 234 -17.86 -22.33 9.33
CA LEU A 234 -17.55 -21.60 8.11
C LEU A 234 -16.17 -20.91 8.11
N ILE A 235 -15.82 -20.13 9.15
CA ILE A 235 -14.69 -19.21 9.07
C ILE A 235 -13.35 -19.95 9.23
N LYS A 236 -13.24 -20.78 10.25
CA LYS A 236 -11.98 -21.41 10.68
C LYS A 236 -11.30 -22.21 9.58
N ASP A 237 -12.06 -22.93 8.77
CA ASP A 237 -11.53 -23.84 7.75
C ASP A 237 -11.41 -23.22 6.35
N ASN A 238 -11.79 -21.94 6.20
CA ASN A 238 -11.71 -21.23 4.92
C ASN A 238 -10.63 -20.13 4.98
N ASP A 239 -9.44 -20.46 4.48
CA ASP A 239 -8.27 -19.58 4.52
C ASP A 239 -8.43 -18.26 3.73
N GLN A 240 -9.39 -18.20 2.81
CA GLN A 240 -9.75 -16.98 2.07
C GLN A 240 -10.29 -15.87 2.97
N ILE A 241 -10.94 -16.22 4.10
CA ILE A 241 -11.54 -15.25 5.01
C ILE A 241 -10.44 -14.68 5.89
N PHE A 242 -10.14 -13.39 5.73
CA PHE A 242 -9.09 -12.72 6.49
C PHE A 242 -9.61 -11.59 7.37
N LEU A 243 -10.82 -11.09 7.09
CA LEU A 243 -11.47 -10.00 7.81
C LEU A 243 -12.94 -10.31 8.00
N THR A 244 -13.43 -10.14 9.23
CA THR A 244 -14.85 -10.24 9.56
C THR A 244 -15.33 -8.97 10.24
N LEU A 245 -16.53 -8.51 9.88
CA LEU A 245 -17.14 -7.28 10.35
C LEU A 245 -18.54 -7.58 10.85
N ASN A 246 -18.86 -7.14 12.07
CA ASN A 246 -20.21 -7.27 12.63
C ASN A 246 -20.67 -6.02 13.37
N GLY A 247 -21.99 -5.85 13.47
CA GLY A 247 -22.70 -4.85 14.26
C GLY A 247 -23.24 -5.44 15.57
N HIS A 248 -24.50 -5.16 15.86
CA HIS A 248 -25.31 -5.66 16.95
C HIS A 248 -24.85 -5.24 18.35
N PHE A 249 -23.63 -5.59 18.73
CA PHE A 249 -23.11 -5.29 20.06
C PHE A 249 -22.29 -4.00 20.08
N TRP A 250 -22.31 -3.35 21.21
CA TRP A 250 -21.46 -2.20 21.54
C TRP A 250 -20.84 -2.34 22.94
N PRO A 251 -19.73 -1.69 23.25
CA PRO A 251 -18.94 -0.81 22.39
C PRO A 251 -18.16 -1.56 21.30
N PRO A 252 -17.56 -0.83 20.34
CA PRO A 252 -16.67 -1.43 19.33
C PRO A 252 -15.49 -2.13 19.98
N ALA A 253 -15.12 -3.27 19.42
CA ALA A 253 -14.00 -4.07 19.88
C ALA A 253 -13.35 -4.80 18.70
N ARG A 254 -12.17 -5.38 18.92
CA ARG A 254 -11.45 -6.14 17.90
C ARG A 254 -10.64 -7.29 18.48
N ALA A 255 -10.45 -8.32 17.66
CA ALA A 255 -9.56 -9.44 17.95
C ALA A 255 -8.88 -9.93 16.68
N THR A 256 -7.81 -10.69 16.84
CA THR A 256 -7.19 -11.47 15.78
C THR A 256 -7.15 -12.93 16.21
N LEU A 257 -7.75 -13.79 15.41
CA LEU A 257 -7.84 -15.23 15.66
C LEU A 257 -7.05 -16.01 14.61
N ARG A 258 -6.59 -17.21 14.96
CA ARG A 258 -5.89 -18.09 14.03
C ARG A 258 -6.86 -19.09 13.41
N ASN A 259 -6.90 -19.16 12.08
CA ASN A 259 -7.65 -20.15 11.34
C ASN A 259 -6.93 -21.52 11.31
N ALA A 260 -7.53 -22.54 10.72
CA ALA A 260 -6.95 -23.88 10.63
C ALA A 260 -5.66 -23.94 9.80
N ALA A 261 -5.46 -23.01 8.87
CA ALA A 261 -4.23 -22.88 8.11
C ALA A 261 -3.09 -22.15 8.87
N GLY A 262 -3.36 -21.68 10.10
CA GLY A 262 -2.42 -20.92 10.92
C GLY A 262 -2.32 -19.43 10.55
N ASN A 263 -3.23 -18.92 9.73
CA ASN A 263 -3.25 -17.54 9.30
C ASN A 263 -4.21 -16.68 10.14
N ASP A 264 -3.94 -15.38 10.18
CA ASP A 264 -4.75 -14.42 10.91
C ASP A 264 -6.10 -14.18 10.24
N VAL A 265 -7.15 -14.12 11.06
CA VAL A 265 -8.48 -13.61 10.75
C VAL A 265 -8.78 -12.47 11.71
N HIS A 266 -8.97 -11.28 11.19
CA HIS A 266 -9.27 -10.09 11.98
C HIS A 266 -10.78 -10.00 12.20
N VAL A 267 -11.18 -9.87 13.48
CA VAL A 267 -12.60 -9.80 13.90
C VAL A 267 -12.85 -8.42 14.46
N HIS A 268 -13.70 -7.63 13.80
CA HIS A 268 -14.00 -6.26 14.19
C HIS A 268 -15.50 -6.06 14.41
N ILE A 269 -15.83 -5.54 15.59
CA ILE A 269 -17.19 -5.09 15.94
C ILE A 269 -17.25 -3.60 15.62
N THR A 270 -18.30 -3.21 14.91
CA THR A 270 -18.53 -1.83 14.49
C THR A 270 -19.97 -1.47 14.79
N ASN A 271 -20.19 -0.81 15.92
CA ASN A 271 -21.52 -0.30 16.31
C ASN A 271 -21.37 0.94 17.20
N TYR A 272 -22.18 1.96 16.93
CA TYR A 272 -22.14 3.28 17.59
C TYR A 272 -23.52 3.78 17.96
N GLN A 273 -24.55 2.94 17.88
CA GLN A 273 -25.95 3.34 18.09
C GLN A 273 -26.24 3.89 19.50
N ASP A 274 -25.46 3.47 20.51
CA ASP A 274 -25.56 3.96 21.90
C ASP A 274 -24.98 5.36 22.10
N ARG A 275 -24.25 5.90 21.10
CA ARG A 275 -23.60 7.20 21.17
C ARG A 275 -24.56 8.34 20.82
N TYR A 276 -24.01 9.57 20.86
CA TYR A 276 -24.76 10.78 20.55
C TYR A 276 -25.60 10.65 19.28
N TYR A 277 -26.88 10.97 19.39
CA TYR A 277 -27.83 11.01 18.29
C TYR A 277 -27.96 9.68 17.53
N GLY A 278 -28.06 8.55 18.24
CA GLY A 278 -28.12 7.22 17.63
C GLY A 278 -26.88 6.88 16.83
N GLY A 279 -25.70 7.34 17.29
CA GLY A 279 -24.42 7.20 16.61
C GLY A 279 -24.15 8.25 15.54
N GLY A 280 -25.08 9.21 15.27
CA GLY A 280 -24.87 10.29 14.30
C GLY A 280 -24.48 9.81 12.89
N ALA A 281 -24.96 8.64 12.48
CA ALA A 281 -24.59 7.94 11.26
C ALA A 281 -23.07 7.84 11.04
N MET A 282 -22.34 7.51 12.11
CA MET A 282 -20.91 7.20 12.05
C MET A 282 -20.66 6.06 11.08
N ILE A 283 -19.55 6.17 10.39
CA ILE A 283 -19.02 5.12 9.53
C ILE A 283 -17.59 4.77 9.93
N ARG A 284 -17.19 3.57 9.56
CA ARG A 284 -15.80 3.15 9.64
C ARG A 284 -15.24 3.00 8.24
N LEU A 285 -14.12 3.68 7.98
CA LEU A 285 -13.39 3.59 6.72
C LEU A 285 -12.18 2.67 6.94
N TYR A 286 -12.10 1.63 6.13
CA TYR A 286 -10.98 0.69 6.07
C TYR A 286 -10.14 1.07 4.85
N HIS A 287 -9.04 1.78 5.07
CA HIS A 287 -8.10 2.19 4.03
C HIS A 287 -7.06 1.10 3.82
N PHE A 288 -7.21 0.35 2.77
CA PHE A 288 -6.27 -0.67 2.34
C PHE A 288 -5.07 -0.03 1.66
N ASP A 289 -3.87 -0.30 2.13
CA ASP A 289 -2.61 0.06 1.49
C ASP A 289 -1.85 -1.24 1.20
N LEU A 290 -1.95 -1.72 -0.05
CA LEU A 290 -1.34 -2.98 -0.46
C LEU A 290 0.19 -2.87 -0.53
N ASP A 291 0.74 -1.68 -0.69
CA ASP A 291 2.18 -1.46 -0.73
C ASP A 291 2.81 -1.55 0.67
N ARG A 292 2.12 -1.00 1.67
CA ARG A 292 2.53 -1.11 3.08
C ARG A 292 2.09 -2.44 3.72
N GLY A 293 1.22 -3.20 3.06
CA GLY A 293 0.69 -4.45 3.61
C GLY A 293 -0.24 -4.26 4.81
N VAL A 294 -0.92 -3.09 4.91
CA VAL A 294 -1.75 -2.74 6.07
C VAL A 294 -3.14 -2.27 5.68
N VAL A 295 -4.05 -2.32 6.65
CA VAL A 295 -5.35 -1.64 6.61
C VAL A 295 -5.38 -0.61 7.73
N ASP A 296 -5.44 0.67 7.38
CA ASP A 296 -5.63 1.77 8.34
C ASP A 296 -7.14 1.99 8.53
N VAL A 297 -7.58 2.02 9.79
CA VAL A 297 -8.99 2.14 10.16
C VAL A 297 -9.25 3.49 10.78
N ARG A 298 -10.33 4.16 10.32
CA ARG A 298 -10.77 5.47 10.78
C ARG A 298 -12.28 5.47 10.96
N THR A 299 -12.75 6.05 12.09
CA THR A 299 -14.17 6.17 12.44
C THR A 299 -14.59 7.64 12.54
N LEU A 300 -15.60 8.03 11.78
CA LEU A 300 -16.10 9.41 11.77
C LEU A 300 -17.59 9.49 11.48
N SER A 301 -18.22 10.61 11.90
CA SER A 301 -19.57 10.98 11.48
C SER A 301 -19.52 12.03 10.37
N PRO A 302 -19.78 11.67 9.11
CA PRO A 302 -19.85 12.63 8.01
C PRO A 302 -20.93 13.70 8.20
N TRP A 303 -22.03 13.36 8.88
CA TRP A 303 -23.08 14.31 9.23
C TRP A 303 -22.57 15.44 10.14
N LEU A 304 -21.85 15.08 11.21
CA LEU A 304 -21.26 16.07 12.12
C LEU A 304 -20.13 16.84 11.44
N LEU A 305 -19.31 16.17 10.64
CA LEU A 305 -18.22 16.81 9.88
C LEU A 305 -18.76 17.92 8.96
N GLY A 306 -19.94 17.74 8.38
CA GLY A 306 -20.58 18.70 7.48
C GLY A 306 -21.28 19.88 8.17
N LYS A 307 -21.40 19.90 9.51
CA LYS A 307 -22.08 20.97 10.24
C LYS A 307 -21.23 22.24 10.32
N LYS A 308 -21.84 23.39 10.03
CA LYS A 308 -21.18 24.72 10.13
C LYS A 308 -20.87 25.14 11.57
N ALA A 309 -21.70 24.73 12.52
CA ALA A 309 -21.54 25.01 13.93
C ALA A 309 -21.78 23.74 14.75
N LEU A 310 -20.92 23.50 15.70
CA LEU A 310 -20.91 22.32 16.56
C LEU A 310 -20.92 22.73 18.03
N ASN A 311 -21.75 22.06 18.82
CA ASN A 311 -21.67 22.16 20.27
C ASN A 311 -20.47 21.34 20.82
N PRO A 312 -20.10 21.44 22.10
CA PRO A 312 -18.96 20.71 22.67
C PRO A 312 -19.08 19.19 22.60
N LEU A 313 -20.30 18.63 22.65
CA LEU A 313 -20.54 17.20 22.57
C LEU A 313 -20.34 16.72 21.13
N GLU A 314 -20.94 17.40 20.16
CA GLU A 314 -20.81 17.09 18.73
C GLU A 314 -19.36 17.10 18.26
N ARG A 315 -18.54 18.04 18.76
CA ARG A 315 -17.11 18.10 18.44
C ARG A 315 -16.34 16.83 18.84
N LYS A 316 -16.75 16.15 19.92
CA LYS A 316 -16.14 14.90 20.37
C LYS A 316 -16.57 13.70 19.53
N GLU A 317 -17.70 13.83 18.83
CA GLU A 317 -18.31 12.75 18.03
C GLU A 317 -18.03 12.86 16.52
N ILE A 318 -17.27 13.88 16.07
CA ILE A 318 -16.90 14.00 14.64
C ILE A 318 -16.04 12.83 14.22
N GLU A 319 -14.99 12.54 14.98
CA GLU A 319 -14.04 11.46 14.73
C GLU A 319 -13.65 10.82 16.05
N LEU A 320 -13.75 9.49 16.10
CA LEU A 320 -13.34 8.71 17.25
C LEU A 320 -11.89 8.23 17.08
N THR A 321 -11.08 8.45 18.10
CA THR A 321 -9.64 8.13 18.08
C THR A 321 -9.23 7.09 19.11
N GLY A 322 -10.23 6.43 19.74
CA GLY A 322 -9.98 5.30 20.65
C GLY A 322 -9.27 4.13 19.96
N PRO A 323 -8.64 3.23 20.74
CA PRO A 323 -7.86 2.11 20.19
C PRO A 323 -8.71 1.09 19.40
N ALA A 324 -10.03 1.09 19.61
CA ALA A 324 -10.97 0.29 18.83
C ALA A 324 -11.59 1.05 17.63
N ASP A 325 -11.30 2.37 17.48
CA ASP A 325 -11.91 3.24 16.47
C ASP A 325 -10.91 3.74 15.43
N ARG A 326 -9.65 3.97 15.84
CA ARG A 326 -8.56 4.38 14.98
C ARG A 326 -7.34 3.52 15.23
N PHE A 327 -7.00 2.68 14.27
CA PHE A 327 -5.91 1.71 14.39
C PHE A 327 -5.44 1.23 13.02
N SER A 328 -4.29 0.57 12.98
CA SER A 328 -3.76 -0.11 11.79
C SER A 328 -3.71 -1.61 12.02
N VAL A 329 -4.00 -2.38 10.97
CA VAL A 329 -3.96 -3.83 10.97
C VAL A 329 -2.92 -4.29 9.95
N PRO A 330 -1.81 -4.93 10.37
CA PRO A 330 -0.87 -5.53 9.43
C PRO A 330 -1.49 -6.80 8.85
N ILE A 331 -1.63 -6.85 7.54
CA ILE A 331 -2.17 -8.01 6.81
C ILE A 331 -1.05 -8.74 6.06
N GLY A 332 -0.09 -8.00 5.46
CA GLY A 332 0.92 -8.59 4.60
C GLY A 332 0.28 -9.31 3.41
N PHE A 333 -0.55 -8.60 2.62
CA PHE A 333 -1.47 -9.17 1.62
C PHE A 333 -0.83 -10.17 0.66
N GLU A 334 0.39 -9.94 0.21
CA GLU A 334 1.07 -10.82 -0.73
C GLU A 334 1.37 -12.17 -0.09
N GLN A 335 1.93 -12.18 1.11
CA GLN A 335 2.24 -13.40 1.86
C GLN A 335 0.96 -14.08 2.35
N ARG A 336 0.01 -13.27 2.88
CA ARG A 336 -1.25 -13.77 3.42
C ARG A 336 -2.09 -14.50 2.39
N PHE A 337 -2.06 -14.04 1.14
CA PHE A 337 -2.87 -14.59 0.06
C PHE A 337 -2.08 -15.46 -0.93
N ALA A 338 -0.76 -15.59 -0.78
CA ALA A 338 0.11 -16.29 -1.74
C ALA A 338 -0.40 -17.70 -2.09
N ARG A 339 -1.01 -18.40 -1.13
CA ARG A 339 -1.47 -19.78 -1.31
C ARG A 339 -2.65 -19.91 -2.26
N PHE A 340 -3.58 -18.95 -2.27
CA PHE A 340 -4.85 -19.08 -3.00
C PHE A 340 -5.10 -17.92 -3.99
N SER A 341 -4.50 -16.77 -3.78
CA SER A 341 -4.64 -15.57 -4.61
C SER A 341 -3.28 -14.90 -4.81
N PRO A 342 -2.32 -15.57 -5.47
CA PRO A 342 -1.02 -14.99 -5.73
C PRO A 342 -1.18 -13.68 -6.52
N PRO A 343 -0.29 -12.70 -6.34
CA PRO A 343 -0.34 -11.45 -7.08
C PRO A 343 -0.24 -11.74 -8.58
N VAL A 344 -1.12 -11.11 -9.36
CA VAL A 344 -0.98 -11.12 -10.82
C VAL A 344 0.15 -10.15 -11.15
N LEU A 345 1.31 -10.69 -11.46
CA LEU A 345 2.45 -9.87 -11.89
C LEU A 345 2.17 -9.35 -13.30
N PRO A 346 2.50 -8.08 -13.60
CA PRO A 346 2.46 -7.60 -14.97
C PRO A 346 3.38 -8.47 -15.83
N PRO A 347 3.09 -8.66 -17.13
CA PRO A 347 3.96 -9.43 -18.01
C PRO A 347 5.34 -8.75 -18.09
N ALA A 348 6.41 -9.57 -18.28
CA ALA A 348 7.76 -9.06 -18.53
C ALA A 348 7.75 -8.04 -19.68
N GLN A 349 8.40 -6.89 -19.49
CA GLN A 349 8.39 -5.82 -20.48
C GLN A 349 9.30 -6.19 -21.67
N PRO A 350 8.90 -5.91 -22.90
CA PRO A 350 9.83 -5.98 -24.04
C PRO A 350 11.06 -5.10 -23.81
N VAL A 351 12.25 -5.56 -24.19
CA VAL A 351 13.52 -4.80 -24.01
C VAL A 351 13.41 -3.38 -24.57
N ARG A 352 12.82 -3.23 -25.78
CA ARG A 352 12.65 -1.94 -26.46
C ARG A 352 11.88 -0.90 -25.62
N ASP A 353 10.98 -1.36 -24.74
CA ASP A 353 10.15 -0.47 -23.92
C ASP A 353 10.88 -0.03 -22.65
N VAL A 354 11.94 -0.75 -22.25
CA VAL A 354 12.82 -0.40 -21.13
C VAL A 354 13.92 0.57 -21.56
N LEU A 355 14.42 0.43 -22.79
CA LEU A 355 15.47 1.30 -23.32
C LEU A 355 14.94 2.73 -23.48
N VAL A 356 15.75 3.71 -23.05
CA VAL A 356 15.52 5.14 -23.22
C VAL A 356 16.66 5.76 -23.99
N ARG A 357 16.45 6.96 -24.54
CA ARG A 357 17.53 7.71 -25.19
C ARG A 357 18.71 7.87 -24.25
N GLY A 358 19.90 7.49 -24.69
CA GLY A 358 21.12 7.56 -23.91
C GLY A 358 21.39 6.32 -23.03
N THR A 359 20.59 5.24 -23.14
CA THR A 359 20.94 3.98 -22.51
C THR A 359 22.26 3.47 -23.09
N VAL A 360 23.27 3.32 -22.25
CA VAL A 360 24.59 2.82 -22.62
C VAL A 360 24.77 1.35 -22.29
N ALA A 361 24.07 0.86 -21.26
CA ALA A 361 24.04 -0.55 -20.91
C ALA A 361 22.71 -0.91 -20.23
N TYR A 362 22.21 -2.13 -20.49
CA TYR A 362 21.05 -2.69 -19.82
C TYR A 362 21.17 -4.21 -19.72
N TRP A 363 21.07 -4.74 -18.52
CA TRP A 363 21.14 -6.17 -18.25
C TRP A 363 19.90 -6.65 -17.51
N ARG A 364 19.36 -7.77 -17.95
CA ARG A 364 18.34 -8.56 -17.27
C ARG A 364 19.00 -9.67 -16.48
N LEU A 365 19.47 -9.32 -15.30
CA LEU A 365 20.17 -10.26 -14.45
C LEU A 365 19.25 -11.43 -14.05
N GLY A 366 19.74 -12.67 -14.28
CA GLY A 366 18.94 -13.89 -14.11
C GLY A 366 18.34 -14.45 -15.40
N GLU A 367 18.28 -13.65 -16.50
CA GLU A 367 17.97 -14.14 -17.84
C GLU A 367 19.24 -14.31 -18.68
N SER A 368 20.07 -13.25 -18.76
CA SER A 368 21.28 -13.20 -19.57
C SER A 368 22.32 -12.29 -18.96
N LEU A 369 23.59 -12.49 -19.35
CA LEU A 369 24.70 -11.59 -19.07
C LEU A 369 25.05 -10.67 -20.25
N GLU A 370 24.30 -10.79 -21.38
CA GLU A 370 24.45 -9.93 -22.56
C GLU A 370 23.93 -8.52 -22.29
N ASP A 371 24.57 -7.53 -22.87
CA ASP A 371 24.11 -6.15 -22.88
C ASP A 371 22.97 -5.96 -23.88
N LEU A 372 21.75 -5.89 -23.37
CA LEU A 372 20.53 -5.75 -24.16
C LEU A 372 20.33 -4.34 -24.75
N SER A 373 21.21 -3.38 -24.43
CA SER A 373 21.24 -2.06 -25.09
C SER A 373 21.80 -2.12 -26.51
N GLY A 374 22.53 -3.18 -26.83
CA GLY A 374 23.20 -3.37 -28.12
C GLY A 374 24.56 -2.67 -28.24
N ASN A 375 25.09 -2.08 -27.13
CA ASN A 375 26.37 -1.36 -27.15
C ASN A 375 27.59 -2.26 -26.82
N GLY A 376 27.40 -3.54 -26.52
CA GLY A 376 28.47 -4.52 -26.31
C GLY A 376 29.12 -4.45 -24.94
N ASN A 377 28.36 -4.07 -23.92
CA ASN A 377 28.82 -4.04 -22.52
C ASN A 377 28.49 -5.36 -21.79
N ASP A 378 28.75 -6.48 -22.42
CA ASP A 378 28.47 -7.81 -21.87
C ASP A 378 29.17 -8.01 -20.51
N LEU A 379 28.55 -8.84 -19.67
CA LEU A 379 29.07 -9.20 -18.36
C LEU A 379 29.71 -10.60 -18.41
N ARG A 380 30.78 -10.76 -17.66
CA ARG A 380 31.45 -12.03 -17.39
C ARG A 380 31.27 -12.41 -15.93
N GLN A 381 30.89 -13.65 -15.70
CA GLN A 381 30.75 -14.19 -14.34
C GLN A 381 32.10 -14.59 -13.75
N ASN A 382 32.33 -14.19 -12.50
CA ASN A 382 33.49 -14.55 -11.70
C ASN A 382 32.99 -15.18 -10.38
N GLY A 383 33.26 -16.46 -10.19
CA GLY A 383 32.73 -17.21 -9.06
C GLY A 383 31.26 -17.64 -9.24
N THR A 384 30.57 -17.88 -8.16
CA THR A 384 29.20 -18.43 -8.17
C THR A 384 28.15 -17.35 -7.93
N VAL A 385 27.26 -17.19 -8.89
CA VAL A 385 26.00 -16.43 -8.78
C VAL A 385 24.86 -17.31 -9.29
N THR A 386 23.66 -17.17 -8.76
CA THR A 386 22.53 -18.07 -9.05
C THR A 386 21.34 -17.28 -9.56
N ALA A 387 20.75 -17.71 -10.68
CA ALA A 387 19.49 -17.14 -11.17
C ALA A 387 18.35 -17.40 -10.20
N SER A 388 17.47 -16.44 -10.06
CA SER A 388 16.35 -16.46 -9.11
C SER A 388 15.07 -15.92 -9.75
N ASP A 389 13.95 -16.52 -9.40
CA ASP A 389 12.61 -16.03 -9.73
C ASP A 389 12.10 -14.98 -8.71
N ASP A 390 12.81 -14.78 -7.61
CA ASP A 390 12.52 -13.72 -6.65
C ASP A 390 12.95 -12.38 -7.25
N HIS A 391 12.01 -11.44 -7.41
CA HIS A 391 12.24 -10.20 -8.12
C HIS A 391 11.34 -9.07 -7.60
N HIS A 392 11.72 -7.84 -7.84
CA HIS A 392 10.84 -6.70 -7.60
C HIS A 392 9.65 -6.75 -8.56
N ARG A 393 8.41 -6.53 -8.07
CA ARG A 393 7.17 -6.61 -8.87
C ARG A 393 7.14 -5.72 -10.11
N PHE A 394 7.93 -4.63 -10.14
CA PHE A 394 8.10 -3.75 -11.29
C PHE A 394 9.44 -3.93 -12.00
N ALA A 395 10.21 -4.96 -11.66
CA ALA A 395 11.41 -5.28 -12.42
C ALA A 395 11.00 -5.76 -13.84
N PRO A 396 11.54 -5.14 -14.89
CA PRO A 396 11.13 -5.43 -16.26
C PRO A 396 11.28 -6.90 -16.69
N SER A 397 12.29 -7.61 -16.18
CA SER A 397 12.56 -9.01 -16.56
C SER A 397 11.78 -10.03 -15.75
N HIS A 398 11.29 -9.68 -14.56
CA HIS A 398 10.77 -10.62 -13.56
C HIS A 398 11.78 -11.68 -13.13
N ARG A 399 13.06 -11.30 -13.13
CA ARG A 399 14.20 -12.15 -12.77
C ARG A 399 15.21 -11.38 -11.94
N SER A 400 16.07 -12.12 -11.26
CA SER A 400 17.23 -11.58 -10.54
C SER A 400 18.37 -12.58 -10.49
N LEU A 401 19.54 -12.10 -10.08
CA LEU A 401 20.67 -12.93 -9.65
C LEU A 401 20.85 -12.84 -8.13
N TYR A 402 21.01 -13.98 -7.51
CA TYR A 402 21.42 -14.08 -6.11
C TYR A 402 22.94 -14.15 -6.01
N PHE A 403 23.50 -13.26 -5.18
CA PHE A 403 24.90 -13.18 -4.82
C PHE A 403 25.08 -13.70 -3.40
N GLY A 404 25.70 -14.87 -3.27
CA GLY A 404 25.89 -15.54 -1.98
C GLY A 404 27.27 -15.29 -1.36
N LYS A 405 27.89 -14.13 -1.55
CA LYS A 405 29.26 -13.76 -1.10
C LYS A 405 30.38 -14.49 -1.84
N GLN A 406 30.11 -15.28 -2.85
CA GLN A 406 31.10 -16.17 -3.52
C GLN A 406 31.34 -15.84 -4.99
N GLY A 407 30.69 -14.80 -5.50
CA GLY A 407 30.80 -14.43 -6.91
C GLY A 407 30.39 -12.98 -7.16
N HIS A 408 30.76 -12.53 -8.34
CA HIS A 408 30.40 -11.22 -8.87
C HIS A 408 30.42 -11.27 -10.39
N LEU A 409 29.94 -10.20 -11.05
CA LEU A 409 30.08 -10.04 -12.48
C LEU A 409 31.02 -8.89 -12.76
N SER A 410 31.65 -8.91 -13.94
CA SER A 410 32.44 -7.79 -14.45
C SER A 410 32.10 -7.53 -15.90
N THR A 411 32.11 -6.26 -16.34
CA THR A 411 32.08 -5.97 -17.78
C THR A 411 33.29 -6.61 -18.46
N VAL A 412 33.09 -7.05 -19.71
CA VAL A 412 34.21 -7.57 -20.54
C VAL A 412 35.22 -6.45 -20.80
N ASP A 413 36.49 -6.81 -21.07
CA ASP A 413 37.57 -5.83 -21.19
C ASP A 413 37.35 -4.86 -22.36
N SER A 414 36.68 -5.31 -23.43
CA SER A 414 36.32 -4.50 -24.59
C SER A 414 35.11 -3.59 -24.41
N ALA A 415 34.39 -3.69 -23.30
CA ALA A 415 33.14 -2.96 -23.06
C ALA A 415 33.35 -1.44 -23.17
N PRO A 416 32.61 -0.73 -24.03
CA PRO A 416 32.68 0.74 -24.15
C PRO A 416 32.42 1.47 -22.83
N LEU A 417 31.54 0.93 -21.98
CA LEU A 417 31.23 1.47 -20.64
C LEU A 417 32.48 1.60 -19.76
N ASN A 418 33.51 0.79 -19.98
CA ASN A 418 34.75 0.87 -19.22
C ASN A 418 35.48 2.20 -19.43
N ARG A 419 35.21 2.89 -20.56
CA ARG A 419 35.83 4.18 -20.92
C ARG A 419 34.86 5.35 -20.88
N GLU A 420 33.59 5.11 -20.56
CA GLU A 420 32.60 6.18 -20.45
C GLU A 420 32.87 7.06 -19.24
N THR A 421 32.88 8.38 -19.44
CA THR A 421 33.23 9.39 -18.42
C THR A 421 32.04 10.20 -17.94
N PHE A 422 30.86 10.04 -18.54
CA PHE A 422 29.59 10.63 -18.10
C PHE A 422 29.62 12.16 -17.87
N GLU A 423 30.35 12.90 -18.67
CA GLU A 423 30.56 14.35 -18.50
C GLU A 423 29.28 15.21 -18.52
N ARG A 424 28.22 14.67 -19.16
CA ARG A 424 26.90 15.33 -19.28
C ARG A 424 25.89 14.84 -18.25
N GLY A 425 26.35 14.06 -17.28
CA GLY A 425 25.52 13.41 -16.32
C GLY A 425 25.26 11.93 -16.62
N TYR A 426 24.62 11.26 -15.70
CA TYR A 426 24.32 9.84 -15.81
C TYR A 426 23.12 9.45 -14.95
N THR A 427 22.57 8.29 -15.25
CA THR A 427 21.62 7.59 -14.38
C THR A 427 21.99 6.13 -14.30
N ILE A 428 22.14 5.61 -13.10
CA ILE A 428 22.39 4.20 -12.80
C ILE A 428 21.20 3.69 -12.01
N GLU A 429 20.48 2.70 -12.50
CA GLU A 429 19.32 2.11 -11.87
C GLU A 429 19.49 0.62 -11.63
N ALA A 430 19.06 0.14 -10.49
CA ALA A 430 19.04 -1.29 -10.15
C ALA A 430 17.88 -1.62 -9.21
N PHE A 431 17.49 -2.89 -9.20
CA PHE A 431 16.64 -3.45 -8.15
C PHE A 431 17.50 -4.27 -7.20
N LEU A 432 17.33 -4.05 -5.89
CA LEU A 432 18.12 -4.70 -4.83
C LEU A 432 17.20 -5.25 -3.74
N LYS A 433 17.52 -6.46 -3.26
CA LYS A 433 16.95 -7.04 -2.03
C LYS A 433 18.09 -7.60 -1.17
N LEU A 434 18.05 -7.31 0.13
CA LEU A 434 18.98 -7.86 1.12
C LEU A 434 18.29 -8.97 1.92
N PRO A 435 19.00 -10.07 2.29
CA PRO A 435 18.41 -11.17 3.04
C PRO A 435 18.12 -10.79 4.50
N ALA A 436 17.25 -11.57 5.16
CA ALA A 436 17.04 -11.47 6.59
C ALA A 436 18.37 -11.60 7.36
N GLY A 437 18.55 -10.75 8.36
CA GLY A 437 19.76 -10.76 9.18
C GLY A 437 21.04 -10.42 8.41
N PHE A 438 20.95 -9.59 7.39
CA PHE A 438 22.10 -9.11 6.63
C PHE A 438 23.19 -8.56 7.56
N ASN A 439 24.39 -9.12 7.46
CA ASN A 439 25.55 -8.78 8.31
C ASN A 439 26.85 -8.64 7.51
N HIS A 440 26.73 -8.26 6.23
CA HIS A 440 27.87 -8.18 5.32
C HIS A 440 28.07 -6.76 4.77
N PRO A 441 28.35 -5.75 5.63
CA PRO A 441 28.46 -4.36 5.21
C PRO A 441 29.67 -4.13 4.29
N TRP A 442 29.60 -3.00 3.58
CA TRP A 442 30.61 -2.55 2.62
C TRP A 442 30.74 -3.46 1.41
N CYS A 443 29.67 -4.14 1.03
CA CYS A 443 29.62 -4.90 -0.21
C CYS A 443 29.11 -4.03 -1.37
N GLY A 444 29.73 -4.19 -2.53
CA GLY A 444 29.39 -3.39 -3.72
C GLY A 444 28.20 -3.97 -4.47
N LEU A 445 27.30 -3.09 -4.93
CA LEU A 445 26.25 -3.45 -5.90
C LEU A 445 26.76 -3.16 -7.32
N PHE A 446 27.29 -1.97 -7.57
CA PHE A 446 27.83 -1.56 -8.86
C PHE A 446 29.07 -0.67 -8.64
N THR A 447 30.24 -1.16 -9.02
CA THR A 447 31.54 -0.57 -8.64
C THR A 447 32.44 -0.38 -9.85
N LYS A 448 32.95 0.84 -10.05
CA LYS A 448 34.00 1.14 -11.03
C LYS A 448 35.36 0.85 -10.40
N LEU A 449 36.05 -0.12 -10.97
CA LEU A 449 37.35 -0.54 -10.46
C LEU A 449 38.40 0.57 -10.59
N ALA A 450 39.20 0.75 -9.54
CA ALA A 450 40.34 1.67 -9.59
C ALA A 450 41.56 0.99 -10.23
N PRO A 451 42.41 1.77 -10.88
CA PRO A 451 43.66 1.25 -11.48
C PRO A 451 44.78 0.99 -10.48
N GLY A 452 44.54 0.90 -9.18
CA GLY A 452 45.52 0.71 -8.12
C GLY A 452 46.17 2.04 -7.65
N SER A 453 47.12 2.57 -8.37
CA SER A 453 47.74 3.88 -8.07
C SER A 453 46.87 5.08 -8.43
N ALA A 454 45.59 4.87 -8.66
CA ALA A 454 44.56 5.89 -8.83
C ALA A 454 44.75 6.88 -9.95
N ALA A 455 45.01 6.44 -11.15
CA ALA A 455 44.97 7.34 -12.30
C ALA A 455 43.60 8.05 -12.35
N GLY A 456 43.59 9.37 -12.18
CA GLY A 456 42.40 10.20 -12.14
C GLY A 456 41.66 10.29 -10.80
N LYS A 457 42.12 9.61 -9.75
CA LYS A 457 41.61 9.66 -8.39
C LYS A 457 42.48 10.60 -7.54
N THR A 458 41.87 11.55 -6.88
CA THR A 458 42.54 12.55 -6.04
C THR A 458 42.01 12.53 -4.60
N GLY A 459 41.79 11.36 -4.05
CA GLY A 459 41.34 11.20 -2.67
C GLY A 459 42.48 10.77 -1.76
N ASP A 460 42.22 10.68 -0.48
CA ASP A 460 43.18 10.29 0.55
C ASP A 460 43.59 8.83 0.44
N ASP A 461 42.73 7.98 -0.16
CA ASP A 461 43.02 6.57 -0.36
C ASP A 461 42.92 6.16 -1.84
N PRO A 462 44.07 6.05 -2.54
CA PRO A 462 44.13 5.67 -3.94
C PRO A 462 43.69 4.22 -4.20
N SER A 463 43.57 3.38 -3.21
CA SER A 463 43.16 1.99 -3.33
C SER A 463 41.63 1.81 -3.40
N GLU A 464 40.88 2.82 -3.03
CA GLU A 464 39.43 2.83 -3.12
C GLU A 464 38.92 2.83 -4.57
N PRO A 465 37.74 2.22 -4.87
CA PRO A 465 37.12 2.29 -6.19
C PRO A 465 36.94 3.73 -6.67
N ILE A 466 36.98 3.95 -7.98
CA ILE A 466 36.70 5.27 -8.57
C ILE A 466 35.23 5.66 -8.31
N ALA A 467 34.29 4.73 -8.41
CA ALA A 467 32.89 4.95 -8.08
C ALA A 467 32.30 3.66 -7.55
N THR A 468 31.41 3.75 -6.58
CA THR A 468 30.72 2.58 -6.03
C THR A 468 29.35 2.92 -5.48
N LEU A 469 28.36 2.14 -5.91
CA LEU A 469 27.09 2.00 -5.23
C LEU A 469 27.22 0.77 -4.32
N ASN A 470 27.15 0.95 -3.02
CA ASN A 470 27.38 -0.10 -2.05
C ASN A 470 26.37 -0.07 -0.90
N VAL A 471 26.35 -1.16 -0.12
CA VAL A 471 25.64 -1.25 1.15
C VAL A 471 26.66 -1.05 2.26
N ALA A 472 26.60 0.09 2.92
CA ALA A 472 27.53 0.49 3.97
C ALA A 472 27.22 -0.15 5.34
N GLY A 473 27.95 0.23 6.38
CA GLY A 473 27.69 -0.19 7.76
C GLY A 473 26.26 0.18 8.20
N GLY A 474 25.54 -0.75 8.83
CA GLY A 474 24.15 -0.53 9.22
C GLY A 474 23.11 -0.68 8.09
N GLY A 475 23.47 -1.29 6.95
CA GLY A 475 22.53 -1.54 5.86
C GLY A 475 22.16 -0.30 5.04
N GLN A 476 22.88 0.80 5.19
CA GLN A 476 22.63 2.05 4.46
C GLN A 476 23.18 1.97 3.04
N LEU A 477 22.45 2.53 2.07
CA LEU A 477 22.99 2.73 0.73
C LEU A 477 23.99 3.88 0.71
N GLN A 478 25.06 3.70 -0.05
CA GLN A 478 26.03 4.74 -0.32
C GLN A 478 26.36 4.78 -1.81
N TRP A 479 26.35 5.96 -2.41
CA TRP A 479 27.01 6.22 -3.67
C TRP A 479 28.21 7.11 -3.41
N ALA A 480 29.40 6.62 -3.69
CA ALA A 480 30.64 7.35 -3.58
C ALA A 480 31.33 7.43 -4.95
N VAL A 481 31.80 8.60 -5.33
CA VAL A 481 32.47 8.82 -6.62
C VAL A 481 33.63 9.83 -6.49
N PHE A 482 34.72 9.53 -7.18
CA PHE A 482 35.74 10.49 -7.50
C PHE A 482 35.48 11.01 -8.91
N PRO A 483 34.85 12.19 -9.05
CA PRO A 483 34.51 12.73 -10.35
C PRO A 483 35.77 13.17 -11.12
N ARG A 484 35.63 13.23 -12.44
CA ARG A 484 36.66 13.76 -13.30
C ARG A 484 36.91 15.24 -12.98
N ASN A 485 38.17 15.66 -12.94
CA ASN A 485 38.60 17.05 -12.69
C ASN A 485 38.16 17.63 -11.34
N GLN A 486 37.88 16.81 -10.36
CA GLN A 486 37.55 17.25 -9.02
C GLN A 486 38.50 16.64 -7.98
N ALA A 487 38.98 17.45 -7.05
CA ALA A 487 39.68 16.97 -5.87
C ALA A 487 38.69 16.48 -4.82
N GLY A 488 38.98 15.35 -4.19
CA GLY A 488 38.17 14.78 -3.13
C GLY A 488 37.04 13.90 -3.65
N ILE A 489 36.32 13.30 -2.71
CA ILE A 489 35.25 12.35 -2.95
C ILE A 489 33.89 13.03 -2.79
N SER A 490 32.94 12.68 -3.67
CA SER A 490 31.54 13.04 -3.54
C SER A 490 30.75 11.83 -3.06
N THR A 491 30.02 11.97 -1.96
CA THR A 491 29.30 10.85 -1.33
C THR A 491 27.86 11.20 -1.04
N ASN A 492 26.94 10.38 -1.57
CA ASN A 492 25.53 10.40 -1.26
C ASN A 492 25.22 9.28 -0.25
N TRP A 493 24.36 9.54 0.70
CA TRP A 493 23.97 8.57 1.71
C TRP A 493 22.47 8.33 1.72
N GLY A 494 22.09 7.05 1.72
CA GLY A 494 20.73 6.59 1.96
C GLY A 494 20.41 6.45 3.45
N HIS A 495 19.24 5.95 3.71
CA HIS A 495 18.83 5.44 5.01
C HIS A 495 19.14 3.93 5.10
N GLU A 496 18.94 3.34 6.27
CA GLU A 496 18.95 1.88 6.45
C GLU A 496 17.85 1.24 5.61
N MET A 497 18.20 0.16 4.90
CA MET A 497 17.28 -0.55 4.00
C MET A 497 16.64 -1.70 4.76
N ASP A 498 15.32 -1.83 4.65
CA ASP A 498 14.61 -2.99 5.20
C ASP A 498 15.04 -4.27 4.50
N TYR A 499 15.32 -5.31 5.29
CA TYR A 499 15.68 -6.64 4.79
C TYR A 499 14.44 -7.37 4.25
N GLU A 500 14.66 -8.37 3.41
CA GLU A 500 13.61 -9.13 2.72
C GLU A 500 12.66 -8.28 1.87
N THR A 501 13.01 -7.03 1.61
CA THR A 501 12.24 -6.08 0.81
C THR A 501 12.99 -5.72 -0.46
N TRP A 502 12.29 -5.76 -1.59
CA TRP A 502 12.82 -5.28 -2.87
C TRP A 502 12.72 -3.75 -2.96
N TRP A 503 13.79 -3.14 -3.42
CA TRP A 503 13.90 -1.71 -3.63
C TRP A 503 14.36 -1.39 -5.04
N HIS A 504 13.76 -0.37 -5.66
CA HIS A 504 14.31 0.27 -6.84
C HIS A 504 15.24 1.39 -6.40
N ILE A 505 16.47 1.35 -6.88
CA ILE A 505 17.51 2.35 -6.57
C ILE A 505 17.86 3.07 -7.85
N ALA A 506 17.99 4.41 -7.81
CA ALA A 506 18.52 5.20 -8.92
C ALA A 506 19.52 6.23 -8.40
N VAL A 507 20.67 6.29 -9.06
CA VAL A 507 21.68 7.34 -8.87
C VAL A 507 21.61 8.23 -10.09
N VAL A 508 21.23 9.51 -9.91
CA VAL A 508 21.06 10.48 -10.99
C VAL A 508 22.04 11.62 -10.82
N ASN A 509 22.93 11.81 -11.78
CA ASN A 509 23.80 12.98 -11.88
C ASN A 509 23.35 13.87 -13.04
N ASP A 510 23.10 15.15 -12.78
CA ASP A 510 22.60 16.12 -13.78
C ASP A 510 23.71 16.79 -14.61
N GLY A 511 24.95 16.30 -14.48
CA GLY A 511 26.16 16.92 -15.04
C GLY A 511 26.88 17.78 -14.02
N THR A 512 26.31 18.02 -12.86
CA THR A 512 26.89 18.86 -11.79
C THR A 512 26.69 18.23 -10.41
N HIS A 513 25.49 17.78 -10.08
CA HIS A 513 25.15 17.22 -8.75
C HIS A 513 24.54 15.83 -8.88
N THR A 514 24.77 15.02 -7.88
CA THR A 514 24.21 13.66 -7.82
C THR A 514 23.11 13.58 -6.78
N THR A 515 21.98 13.00 -7.15
CA THR A 515 20.87 12.67 -6.26
C THR A 515 20.65 11.17 -6.23
N LEU A 516 20.57 10.60 -5.04
CA LEU A 516 20.22 9.20 -4.83
C LEU A 516 18.71 9.08 -4.59
N TYR A 517 18.08 8.12 -5.26
CA TYR A 517 16.65 7.82 -5.16
C TYR A 517 16.44 6.39 -4.68
N VAL A 518 15.42 6.20 -3.84
CA VAL A 518 14.90 4.89 -3.47
C VAL A 518 13.39 4.90 -3.75
N ASP A 519 12.91 3.96 -4.53
CA ASP A 519 11.52 3.85 -4.97
C ASP A 519 10.94 5.15 -5.56
N GLY A 520 11.78 5.86 -6.33
CA GLY A 520 11.43 7.13 -6.96
C GLY A 520 11.41 8.33 -6.01
N SER A 521 11.67 8.15 -4.72
CA SER A 521 11.77 9.24 -3.73
C SER A 521 13.22 9.69 -3.59
N PRO A 522 13.54 11.00 -3.73
CA PRO A 522 14.89 11.50 -3.53
C PRO A 522 15.28 11.45 -2.06
N LEU A 523 16.52 11.10 -1.78
CA LEU A 523 17.10 11.15 -0.45
C LEU A 523 17.68 12.54 -0.16
N LEU A 524 17.77 12.93 1.11
CA LEU A 524 18.20 14.28 1.48
C LEU A 524 19.71 14.43 1.71
N ARG A 525 20.41 13.32 1.99
CA ARG A 525 21.86 13.34 2.27
C ARG A 525 22.67 13.30 0.98
N ASN A 526 22.45 14.28 0.12
CA ASN A 526 23.20 14.47 -1.11
C ASN A 526 24.21 15.62 -0.94
N PRO A 527 25.45 15.49 -1.44
CA PRO A 527 26.44 16.55 -1.33
C PRO A 527 26.06 17.75 -2.20
N SER A 528 26.29 18.94 -1.71
CA SER A 528 26.19 20.19 -2.48
C SER A 528 27.41 20.46 -3.33
N THR A 529 28.52 19.73 -3.12
CA THR A 529 29.74 19.85 -3.91
C THR A 529 29.51 19.34 -5.33
N PRO A 530 29.81 20.10 -6.36
CA PRO A 530 29.68 19.65 -7.74
C PRO A 530 30.53 18.41 -8.02
N ALA A 531 29.96 17.44 -8.74
CA ALA A 531 30.60 16.21 -9.19
C ALA A 531 30.31 15.99 -10.68
N ARG A 532 31.31 16.21 -11.54
CA ARG A 532 31.18 16.09 -12.99
C ARG A 532 31.82 14.81 -13.49
N GLY A 533 30.98 13.93 -14.01
CA GLY A 533 31.45 12.69 -14.60
C GLY A 533 32.07 11.72 -13.61
N ILE A 534 32.69 10.70 -14.14
CA ILE A 534 33.37 9.64 -13.41
C ILE A 534 34.72 9.42 -14.09
N SER A 535 35.81 9.46 -13.32
CA SER A 535 37.16 9.19 -13.83
C SER A 535 37.27 7.75 -14.36
N THR A 536 38.09 7.52 -15.36
CA THR A 536 38.32 6.18 -15.88
C THR A 536 39.74 6.01 -16.45
N ALA A 537 40.30 4.81 -16.28
CA ALA A 537 41.50 4.33 -16.95
C ALA A 537 41.20 3.14 -17.86
N GLY A 538 39.94 2.87 -18.15
CA GLY A 538 39.51 1.75 -18.97
C GLY A 538 39.27 0.45 -18.19
N ASP A 539 39.37 0.46 -16.86
CA ASP A 539 39.10 -0.69 -16.02
C ASP A 539 37.61 -1.08 -16.01
N PRO A 540 37.26 -2.36 -15.73
CA PRO A 540 35.91 -2.82 -15.76
C PRO A 540 35.02 -2.26 -14.63
N TRP A 541 33.71 -2.34 -14.86
CA TRP A 541 32.71 -2.22 -13.81
C TRP A 541 32.40 -3.60 -13.23
N LEU A 542 32.20 -3.65 -11.92
CA LEU A 542 31.79 -4.86 -11.20
C LEU A 542 30.33 -4.76 -10.79
N VAL A 543 29.59 -5.86 -10.90
CA VAL A 543 28.24 -6.03 -10.35
C VAL A 543 28.29 -7.04 -9.21
N GLY A 544 27.80 -6.66 -8.05
CA GLY A 544 27.81 -7.51 -6.87
C GLY A 544 29.15 -7.64 -6.18
N ALA A 545 30.04 -6.66 -6.31
CA ALA A 545 31.31 -6.66 -5.58
C ALA A 545 31.85 -5.25 -5.29
N TYR A 546 32.57 -5.16 -4.19
CA TYR A 546 33.43 -4.05 -3.82
C TYR A 546 34.89 -4.51 -3.96
N ALA A 547 35.75 -3.65 -4.45
CA ALA A 547 37.16 -3.96 -4.60
C ALA A 547 38.04 -2.85 -3.99
N TYR A 548 39.02 -3.26 -3.18
CA TYR A 548 40.03 -2.39 -2.62
C TYR A 548 41.39 -2.77 -3.22
N ASN A 549 42.18 -1.78 -3.64
CA ASN A 549 43.45 -1.99 -4.34
C ASN A 549 43.39 -3.07 -5.47
N ARG A 550 42.32 -3.05 -6.28
CA ARG A 550 42.01 -4.00 -7.36
C ARG A 550 41.65 -5.43 -6.89
N VAL A 551 41.67 -5.69 -5.59
CA VAL A 551 41.29 -6.99 -5.05
C VAL A 551 39.82 -6.93 -4.61
N VAL A 552 39.02 -7.89 -5.09
CA VAL A 552 37.64 -8.05 -4.65
C VAL A 552 37.64 -8.55 -3.20
N GLU A 553 37.18 -7.72 -2.29
CA GLU A 553 37.16 -8.02 -0.85
C GLU A 553 35.75 -8.38 -0.34
N LYS A 554 34.73 -7.76 -0.93
CA LYS A 554 33.36 -7.83 -0.45
C LYS A 554 32.39 -8.06 -1.60
N SER A 555 32.12 -9.35 -1.90
CA SER A 555 31.02 -9.73 -2.78
C SER A 555 29.67 -9.53 -2.09
N LEU A 556 28.64 -9.17 -2.84
CA LEU A 556 27.30 -8.92 -2.35
C LEU A 556 26.69 -10.15 -1.65
N HIS A 557 25.89 -9.90 -0.63
CA HIS A 557 24.95 -10.87 -0.08
C HIS A 557 23.53 -10.36 -0.31
N GLY A 558 22.87 -10.84 -1.36
CA GLY A 558 21.54 -10.36 -1.73
C GLY A 558 21.19 -10.64 -3.18
N TRP A 559 20.07 -10.12 -3.62
CA TRP A 559 19.57 -10.28 -4.98
C TRP A 559 19.67 -8.95 -5.73
N VAL A 560 20.08 -9.01 -6.98
CA VAL A 560 20.08 -7.87 -7.91
C VAL A 560 19.23 -8.21 -9.11
N GLY A 561 18.21 -7.37 -9.40
CA GLY A 561 17.38 -7.48 -10.60
C GLY A 561 17.94 -6.73 -11.80
N ASP A 562 17.06 -6.23 -12.67
CA ASP A 562 17.47 -5.43 -13.83
C ASP A 562 18.40 -4.29 -13.42
N LEU A 563 19.45 -4.08 -14.23
CA LEU A 563 20.41 -2.98 -14.06
C LEU A 563 20.50 -2.19 -15.37
N ARG A 564 20.33 -0.87 -15.32
CA ARG A 564 20.38 0.03 -16.47
C ARG A 564 21.33 1.22 -16.19
N VAL A 565 22.16 1.54 -17.19
CA VAL A 565 23.05 2.71 -17.16
C VAL A 565 22.71 3.62 -18.34
N VAL A 566 22.51 4.91 -18.07
CA VAL A 566 22.16 5.94 -19.06
C VAL A 566 23.14 7.10 -18.93
N ASN A 567 23.61 7.66 -20.05
CA ASN A 567 24.59 8.75 -20.07
C ASN A 567 23.98 10.16 -20.02
N ARG A 568 22.88 10.28 -19.30
CA ARG A 568 22.21 11.55 -18.94
C ARG A 568 21.41 11.41 -17.66
N ALA A 569 21.04 12.51 -17.07
CA ALA A 569 20.02 12.52 -16.02
C ALA A 569 18.66 12.10 -16.62
N LEU A 570 17.96 11.19 -15.94
CA LEU A 570 16.58 10.82 -16.24
C LEU A 570 15.61 11.61 -15.35
N ASP A 571 14.45 11.95 -15.91
CA ASP A 571 13.29 12.31 -15.12
C ASP A 571 12.76 11.06 -14.41
N ARG A 572 12.15 11.22 -13.23
CA ARG A 572 11.59 10.11 -12.44
C ARG A 572 10.57 9.29 -13.21
N SER A 573 9.83 9.93 -14.12
CA SER A 573 8.88 9.25 -14.99
C SER A 573 9.53 8.31 -16.01
N GLU A 574 10.83 8.42 -16.26
CA GLU A 574 11.58 7.55 -17.15
C GLU A 574 12.27 6.37 -16.42
N PHE A 575 12.19 6.32 -15.09
CA PHE A 575 12.75 5.21 -14.31
C PHE A 575 12.08 3.89 -14.67
N MET A 576 12.83 2.78 -14.59
CA MET A 576 12.33 1.44 -14.89
C MET A 576 11.08 1.13 -14.07
N ARG A 577 11.08 1.43 -12.76
CA ARG A 577 9.93 1.25 -11.87
C ARG A 577 8.71 2.04 -12.34
N SER A 578 8.85 3.32 -12.64
CA SER A 578 7.74 4.19 -13.01
C SER A 578 7.14 3.82 -14.36
N LYS A 579 7.95 3.39 -15.32
CA LYS A 579 7.46 2.89 -16.61
C LYS A 579 6.62 1.62 -16.43
N ALA A 580 7.11 0.68 -15.62
CA ALA A 580 6.38 -0.56 -15.33
C ALA A 580 5.04 -0.28 -14.62
N ALA A 581 5.03 0.67 -13.66
CA ALA A 581 3.83 1.08 -12.96
C ALA A 581 2.75 1.64 -13.91
N ARG A 582 3.13 2.51 -14.87
CA ARG A 582 2.21 3.04 -15.88
C ARG A 582 1.64 1.97 -16.81
N THR A 583 2.46 1.02 -17.24
CA THR A 583 2.02 -0.08 -18.09
C THR A 583 1.04 -1.00 -17.35
N ALA A 584 1.18 -1.12 -16.04
CA ALA A 584 0.28 -1.86 -15.16
C ALA A 584 -0.96 -1.07 -14.74
N GLY A 585 -1.12 0.20 -15.16
CA GLY A 585 -2.24 1.05 -14.77
C GLY A 585 -2.20 1.54 -13.32
N THR A 586 -1.01 1.62 -12.73
CA THR A 586 -0.80 1.94 -11.29
C THR A 586 -0.13 3.29 -11.04
N ASP A 587 -0.22 4.25 -11.97
CA ASP A 587 0.23 5.64 -11.77
C ASP A 587 -0.75 6.47 -10.96
#